data_c0c67a95305b8197f64458fb2815a671
#
_entry.id   c0c67a95305b8197f64458fb2815a671
#
_cell.length_a   1.000
_cell.length_b   1.000
_cell.length_c   1.000
_cell.angle_alpha   90.00
_cell.angle_beta   90.00
_cell.angle_gamma   90.00
#
_symmetry.space_group_name_H-M   'P 1'
#
loop_
_entity.id
_entity.type
_entity.pdbx_description
1 polymer ?
#
loop_
_entity_poly.entity_id
_entity_poly.type
_entity_poly.pdbx_seq_one_letter_code
_entity_poly.pdbx_strand_id
1 'polypeptide(L)'
;MRRVAVIGCGGAGKTTLANELSHRLGIPVVHLDSHYWQLANGKRVESTPEQWQARHRELISQGDWVIDGMKFGVLDERLARADTVIYLDTPTAVCLAGIICRCLRHHGQDRPELGVYVGINYAFLRWVWMFRRRQRPMLLSKLANFEGRSVILHRRREVRRYLERIDAERSRRHDHQLSLGLETKVP
;
A
#
# COMPACT_ATOMS: atom_id res chain seq x y z
N MET A 1 8.95 1.82 -11.77
CA MET A 1 8.10 1.36 -10.65
C MET A 1 7.69 -0.07 -10.93
N ARG A 2 8.29 -1.00 -10.23
CA ARG A 2 7.99 -2.44 -10.35
C ARG A 2 7.63 -3.04 -8.98
N ARG A 3 8.28 -2.58 -7.90
CA ARG A 3 8.06 -3.03 -6.52
C ARG A 3 7.69 -1.84 -5.64
N VAL A 4 6.38 -1.67 -5.45
CA VAL A 4 5.81 -0.48 -4.81
C VAL A 4 5.27 -0.83 -3.43
N ALA A 5 5.82 -0.22 -2.38
CA ALA A 5 5.30 -0.30 -1.03
C ALA A 5 4.37 0.89 -0.73
N VAL A 6 3.11 0.62 -0.40
CA VAL A 6 2.13 1.63 0.02
C VAL A 6 1.93 1.55 1.52
N ILE A 7 2.40 2.56 2.24
CA ILE A 7 2.40 2.61 3.70
C ILE A 7 1.58 3.80 4.24
N GLY A 8 1.19 3.72 5.50
CA GLY A 8 0.40 4.78 6.16
C GLY A 8 -0.56 4.25 7.21
N CYS A 9 -1.23 5.15 7.89
CA CYS A 9 -2.17 4.83 8.97
C CYS A 9 -3.39 4.01 8.50
N GLY A 10 -4.07 3.34 9.40
CA GLY A 10 -5.40 2.76 9.16
C GLY A 10 -6.38 3.84 8.69
N GLY A 11 -7.20 3.54 7.67
CA GLY A 11 -8.15 4.53 7.12
C GLY A 11 -7.56 5.59 6.19
N ALA A 12 -6.24 5.62 5.96
CA ALA A 12 -5.59 6.59 5.07
C ALA A 12 -5.88 6.38 3.58
N GLY A 13 -6.48 5.25 3.17
CA GLY A 13 -6.78 4.95 1.77
C GLY A 13 -5.73 4.13 1.03
N LYS A 14 -4.83 3.45 1.74
CA LYS A 14 -3.75 2.60 1.17
C LYS A 14 -4.27 1.58 0.16
N THR A 15 -5.26 0.79 0.56
CA THR A 15 -5.86 -0.25 -0.29
C THR A 15 -6.42 0.31 -1.58
N THR A 16 -7.13 1.45 -1.51
CA THR A 16 -7.64 2.14 -2.70
C THR A 16 -6.51 2.56 -3.62
N LEU A 17 -5.47 3.20 -3.07
CA LEU A 17 -4.31 3.62 -3.87
C LEU A 17 -3.56 2.42 -4.47
N ALA A 18 -3.39 1.34 -3.70
CA ALA A 18 -2.69 0.15 -4.18
C ALA A 18 -3.41 -0.52 -5.35
N ASN A 19 -4.75 -0.64 -5.29
CA ASN A 19 -5.56 -1.17 -6.39
C ASN A 19 -5.47 -0.28 -7.64
N GLU A 20 -5.54 1.04 -7.47
CA GLU A 20 -5.39 1.99 -8.57
C GLU A 20 -4.00 1.91 -9.23
N LEU A 21 -2.95 1.75 -8.43
CA LEU A 21 -1.59 1.57 -8.94
C LEU A 21 -1.43 0.24 -9.67
N SER A 22 -1.94 -0.85 -9.09
CA SER A 22 -1.94 -2.18 -9.71
C SER A 22 -2.58 -2.15 -11.09
N HIS A 23 -3.78 -1.57 -11.20
CA HIS A 23 -4.49 -1.44 -12.46
C HIS A 23 -3.70 -0.61 -13.49
N ARG A 24 -3.16 0.55 -13.08
CA ARG A 24 -2.41 1.44 -13.98
C ARG A 24 -1.07 0.87 -14.41
N LEU A 25 -0.38 0.18 -13.52
CA LEU A 25 0.96 -0.36 -13.79
C LEU A 25 0.92 -1.74 -14.45
N GLY A 26 -0.22 -2.46 -14.35
CA GLY A 26 -0.36 -3.84 -14.81
C GLY A 26 0.45 -4.83 -13.97
N ILE A 27 0.63 -4.55 -12.66
CA ILE A 27 1.37 -5.40 -11.73
C ILE A 27 0.47 -5.86 -10.57
N PRO A 28 0.70 -7.05 -10.00
CA PRO A 28 -0.18 -7.61 -8.98
C PRO A 28 -0.19 -6.76 -7.70
N VAL A 29 -1.35 -6.69 -7.04
CA VAL A 29 -1.51 -6.09 -5.71
C VAL A 29 -1.54 -7.16 -4.63
N VAL A 30 -0.90 -6.88 -3.50
CA VAL A 30 -0.89 -7.72 -2.31
C VAL A 30 -1.33 -6.91 -1.10
N HIS A 31 -2.44 -7.31 -0.49
CA HIS A 31 -2.95 -6.71 0.74
C HIS A 31 -2.41 -7.48 1.95
N LEU A 32 -1.43 -6.92 2.66
CA LEU A 32 -0.78 -7.63 3.77
C LEU A 32 -1.75 -8.11 4.85
N ASP A 33 -2.80 -7.35 5.12
CA ASP A 33 -3.76 -7.72 6.15
C ASP A 33 -4.52 -9.02 5.78
N SER A 34 -4.73 -9.32 4.49
CA SER A 34 -5.36 -10.56 4.05
C SER A 34 -4.46 -11.80 4.22
N HIS A 35 -3.15 -11.61 4.22
CA HIS A 35 -2.17 -12.69 4.41
C HIS A 35 -1.74 -12.89 5.86
N TYR A 36 -1.98 -11.89 6.71
CA TYR A 36 -1.64 -11.94 8.12
C TYR A 36 -2.62 -12.78 8.94
N TRP A 37 -3.91 -12.73 8.59
CA TRP A 37 -4.95 -13.46 9.29
C TRP A 37 -5.13 -14.85 8.70
N GLN A 38 -5.11 -15.87 9.56
CA GLN A 38 -5.38 -17.25 9.18
C GLN A 38 -6.77 -17.66 9.67
N LEU A 39 -7.39 -18.62 8.97
CA LEU A 39 -8.62 -19.25 9.43
C LEU A 39 -8.27 -20.55 10.15
N ALA A 40 -8.47 -20.60 11.46
CA ALA A 40 -8.38 -21.80 12.26
C ALA A 40 -9.72 -22.05 12.95
N ASN A 41 -10.32 -23.22 12.70
CA ASN A 41 -11.63 -23.61 13.24
C ASN A 41 -12.74 -22.58 13.00
N GLY A 42 -12.77 -21.97 11.80
CA GLY A 42 -13.75 -20.95 11.43
C GLY A 42 -13.54 -19.57 12.10
N LYS A 43 -12.50 -19.43 12.91
CA LYS A 43 -12.13 -18.16 13.56
C LYS A 43 -10.87 -17.59 12.93
N ARG A 44 -10.80 -16.28 12.88
CA ARG A 44 -9.59 -15.57 12.49
C ARG A 44 -8.56 -15.61 13.61
N VAL A 45 -7.37 -16.13 13.30
CA VAL A 45 -6.23 -16.20 14.21
C VAL A 45 -5.06 -15.44 13.59
N GLU A 46 -4.32 -14.71 14.40
CA GLU A 46 -3.11 -14.06 13.94
C GLU A 46 -2.03 -15.11 13.63
N SER A 47 -1.29 -14.89 12.54
CA SER A 47 -0.09 -15.67 12.26
C SER A 47 0.94 -15.49 13.37
N THR A 48 1.69 -16.52 13.71
CA THR A 48 2.85 -16.35 14.59
C THR A 48 3.88 -15.43 13.92
N PRO A 49 4.77 -14.77 14.69
CA PRO A 49 5.81 -13.91 14.10
C PRO A 49 6.65 -14.62 13.04
N GLU A 50 7.00 -15.89 13.27
CA GLU A 50 7.82 -16.70 12.37
C GLU A 50 7.06 -17.05 11.08
N GLN A 51 5.80 -17.49 11.19
CA GLN A 51 4.92 -17.77 10.05
C GLN A 51 4.71 -16.52 9.21
N TRP A 52 4.48 -15.38 9.89
CA TRP A 52 4.31 -14.10 9.22
C TRP A 52 5.56 -13.65 8.48
N GLN A 53 6.74 -13.77 9.10
CA GLN A 53 8.00 -13.43 8.43
C GLN A 53 8.25 -14.30 7.19
N ALA A 54 8.05 -15.62 7.32
CA ALA A 54 8.21 -16.53 6.19
C ALA A 54 7.27 -16.18 5.04
N ARG A 55 5.98 -15.96 5.34
CA ARG A 55 4.99 -15.56 4.35
C ARG A 55 5.30 -14.21 3.70
N HIS A 56 5.71 -13.24 4.51
CA HIS A 56 6.09 -11.92 4.00
C HIS A 56 7.29 -12.01 3.04
N ARG A 57 8.34 -12.80 3.37
CA ARG A 57 9.50 -13.01 2.50
C ARG A 57 9.09 -13.63 1.17
N GLU A 58 8.18 -14.58 1.18
CA GLU A 58 7.63 -15.18 -0.04
C GLU A 58 6.94 -14.10 -0.90
N LEU A 59 6.08 -13.26 -0.32
CA LEU A 59 5.38 -12.20 -1.03
C LEU A 59 6.33 -11.17 -1.66
N ILE A 60 7.35 -10.73 -0.94
CA ILE A 60 8.32 -9.74 -1.46
C ILE A 60 9.38 -10.34 -2.39
N SER A 61 9.51 -11.68 -2.47
CA SER A 61 10.43 -12.35 -3.39
C SER A 61 9.91 -12.38 -4.83
N GLN A 62 8.62 -12.16 -5.04
CA GLN A 62 8.00 -12.08 -6.36
C GLN A 62 8.60 -10.94 -7.18
N GLY A 63 8.52 -11.04 -8.52
CA GLY A 63 9.15 -10.08 -9.43
C GLY A 63 8.65 -8.65 -9.27
N ASP A 64 7.38 -8.44 -9.55
CA ASP A 64 6.72 -7.14 -9.52
C ASP A 64 5.53 -7.19 -8.56
N TRP A 65 5.33 -6.13 -7.78
CA TRP A 65 4.21 -6.07 -6.84
C TRP A 65 3.87 -4.64 -6.40
N VAL A 66 2.61 -4.42 -6.05
CA VAL A 66 2.16 -3.33 -5.20
C VAL A 66 1.73 -3.92 -3.87
N ILE A 67 2.45 -3.68 -2.81
CA ILE A 67 2.12 -4.20 -1.47
C ILE A 67 1.60 -3.07 -0.59
N ASP A 68 0.36 -3.18 -0.12
CA ASP A 68 -0.20 -2.27 0.88
C ASP A 68 -0.29 -2.91 2.25
N GLY A 69 -0.17 -2.08 3.27
CA GLY A 69 -0.30 -2.46 4.66
C GLY A 69 0.80 -1.90 5.56
N MET A 70 0.47 -1.83 6.86
CA MET A 70 1.36 -1.26 7.86
C MET A 70 1.67 -2.28 8.94
N LYS A 71 2.66 -3.13 8.70
CA LYS A 71 3.21 -4.11 9.66
C LYS A 71 4.68 -3.77 9.87
N PHE A 72 4.98 -3.19 11.06
CA PHE A 72 6.31 -2.65 11.38
C PHE A 72 7.39 -3.75 11.43
N GLY A 73 7.09 -4.92 11.98
CA GLY A 73 8.05 -6.01 12.15
C GLY A 73 8.67 -6.55 10.86
N VAL A 74 8.04 -6.28 9.70
CA VAL A 74 8.52 -6.71 8.37
C VAL A 74 8.72 -5.54 7.41
N LEU A 75 8.63 -4.31 7.91
CA LEU A 75 8.71 -3.12 7.07
C LEU A 75 10.08 -2.97 6.43
N ASP A 76 11.16 -3.16 7.18
CA ASP A 76 12.54 -2.97 6.71
C ASP A 76 12.89 -3.96 5.60
N GLU A 77 12.52 -5.23 5.73
CA GLU A 77 12.70 -6.24 4.67
C GLU A 77 11.96 -5.84 3.38
N ARG A 78 10.76 -5.26 3.52
CA ARG A 78 9.97 -4.80 2.36
C ARG A 78 10.58 -3.56 1.73
N LEU A 79 11.05 -2.59 2.52
CA LEU A 79 11.74 -1.41 2.02
C LEU A 79 13.01 -1.77 1.27
N ALA A 80 13.80 -2.71 1.78
CA ALA A 80 15.02 -3.18 1.11
C ALA A 80 14.77 -3.79 -0.28
N ARG A 81 13.56 -4.29 -0.55
CA ARG A 81 13.16 -4.86 -1.85
C ARG A 81 12.40 -3.89 -2.75
N ALA A 82 11.80 -2.86 -2.19
CA ALA A 82 11.03 -1.87 -2.93
C ALA A 82 11.93 -0.97 -3.79
N ASP A 83 11.46 -0.59 -4.98
CA ASP A 83 12.03 0.49 -5.76
C ASP A 83 11.32 1.83 -5.52
N THR A 84 10.10 1.74 -5.01
CA THR A 84 9.26 2.91 -4.74
C THR A 84 8.48 2.72 -3.45
N VAL A 85 8.47 3.75 -2.61
CA VAL A 85 7.63 3.80 -1.40
C VAL A 85 6.69 4.98 -1.48
N ILE A 86 5.41 4.74 -1.25
CA ILE A 86 4.39 5.79 -1.19
C ILE A 86 3.82 5.82 0.22
N TYR A 87 4.10 6.90 0.92
CA TYR A 87 3.62 7.13 2.27
C TYR A 87 2.40 8.07 2.26
N LEU A 88 1.25 7.54 2.70
CA LEU A 88 0.05 8.35 2.93
C LEU A 88 0.14 8.97 4.33
N ASP A 89 0.72 10.17 4.44
CA ASP A 89 0.81 10.95 5.68
C ASP A 89 -0.49 11.73 5.94
N THR A 90 -1.58 11.00 5.97
CA THR A 90 -2.93 11.53 6.09
C THR A 90 -3.21 12.01 7.52
N PRO A 91 -3.87 13.18 7.73
CA PRO A 91 -4.27 13.64 9.05
C PRO A 91 -5.14 12.63 9.81
N THR A 92 -4.94 12.52 11.12
CA THR A 92 -5.64 11.57 11.98
C THR A 92 -7.16 11.62 11.85
N ALA A 93 -7.74 12.84 11.81
CA ALA A 93 -9.18 13.02 11.64
C ALA A 93 -9.69 12.39 10.32
N VAL A 94 -8.94 12.53 9.23
CA VAL A 94 -9.29 11.93 7.93
C VAL A 94 -9.17 10.40 7.97
N CYS A 95 -8.17 9.87 8.68
CA CYS A 95 -8.02 8.43 8.89
C CYS A 95 -9.21 7.86 9.69
N LEU A 96 -9.62 8.52 10.76
CA LEU A 96 -10.78 8.12 11.55
C LEU A 96 -12.08 8.18 10.74
N ALA A 97 -12.30 9.27 9.99
CA ALA A 97 -13.43 9.37 9.07
C ALA A 97 -13.41 8.25 8.01
N GLY A 98 -12.23 7.91 7.48
CA GLY A 98 -12.05 6.80 6.54
C GLY A 98 -12.43 5.44 7.13
N ILE A 99 -12.12 5.20 8.40
CA ILE A 99 -12.52 3.98 9.13
C ILE A 99 -14.04 3.94 9.27
N ILE A 100 -14.65 5.03 9.75
CA ILE A 100 -16.12 5.11 9.91
C ILE A 100 -16.83 4.90 8.57
N CYS A 101 -16.42 5.60 7.52
CA CYS A 101 -16.99 5.43 6.17
C CYS A 101 -16.87 4.00 5.66
N ARG A 102 -15.74 3.32 5.94
CA ARG A 102 -15.55 1.91 5.59
C ARG A 102 -16.53 1.02 6.34
N CYS A 103 -16.72 1.22 7.65
CA CYS A 103 -17.67 0.47 8.45
C CYS A 103 -19.10 0.63 7.94
N LEU A 104 -19.51 1.85 7.65
CA LEU A 104 -20.84 2.13 7.11
C LEU A 104 -21.04 1.49 5.73
N ARG A 105 -20.05 1.63 4.83
CA ARG A 105 -20.12 1.08 3.47
C ARG A 105 -20.24 -0.45 3.45
N HIS A 106 -19.56 -1.12 4.35
CA HIS A 106 -19.52 -2.59 4.41
C HIS A 106 -20.45 -3.16 5.49
N HIS A 107 -21.36 -2.35 6.05
CA HIS A 107 -22.34 -2.77 7.06
C HIS A 107 -21.72 -3.52 8.25
N GLY A 108 -20.54 -3.10 8.68
CA GLY A 108 -19.80 -3.76 9.75
C GLY A 108 -19.21 -5.13 9.41
N GLN A 109 -19.29 -5.58 8.15
CA GLN A 109 -18.79 -6.87 7.71
C GLN A 109 -17.37 -6.77 7.12
N ASP A 110 -16.56 -7.77 7.40
CA ASP A 110 -15.27 -7.92 6.76
C ASP A 110 -15.41 -8.35 5.30
N ARG A 111 -14.53 -7.85 4.47
CA ARG A 111 -14.38 -8.21 3.05
C ARG A 111 -12.93 -8.57 2.78
N PRO A 112 -12.49 -9.79 3.17
CA PRO A 112 -11.10 -10.22 3.03
C PRO A 112 -10.61 -10.18 1.58
N GLU A 113 -11.49 -10.48 0.64
CA GLU A 113 -11.25 -10.45 -0.81
C GLU A 113 -10.88 -9.05 -1.33
N LEU A 114 -11.27 -8.01 -0.60
CA LEU A 114 -10.95 -6.61 -0.89
C LEU A 114 -9.85 -6.05 0.03
N GLY A 115 -9.25 -6.88 0.88
CA GLY A 115 -8.33 -6.43 1.92
C GLY A 115 -8.98 -5.53 2.97
N VAL A 116 -10.32 -5.59 3.11
CA VAL A 116 -11.10 -4.75 4.01
C VAL A 116 -11.46 -5.51 5.28
N TYR A 117 -10.94 -5.04 6.41
CA TYR A 117 -11.27 -5.52 7.74
C TYR A 117 -11.92 -4.40 8.55
N VAL A 118 -13.10 -4.70 9.10
CA VAL A 118 -13.96 -3.69 9.74
C VAL A 118 -13.86 -3.75 11.27
N GLY A 119 -13.12 -4.71 11.83
CA GLY A 119 -12.93 -4.83 13.27
C GLY A 119 -12.47 -3.52 13.91
N ILE A 120 -13.40 -2.77 14.52
CA ILE A 120 -13.09 -1.57 15.28
C ILE A 120 -13.12 -1.95 16.74
N ASN A 121 -11.97 -1.82 17.39
CA ASN A 121 -11.88 -1.86 18.83
C ASN A 121 -11.17 -0.62 19.37
N TYR A 122 -11.29 -0.38 20.66
CA TYR A 122 -10.67 0.78 21.31
C TYR A 122 -9.15 0.82 21.10
N ALA A 123 -8.46 -0.31 21.16
CA ALA A 123 -7.01 -0.39 20.97
C ALA A 123 -6.60 0.07 19.57
N PHE A 124 -7.35 -0.33 18.53
CA PHE A 124 -7.13 0.11 17.15
C PHE A 124 -7.37 1.61 16.98
N LEU A 125 -8.47 2.15 17.51
CA LEU A 125 -8.76 3.59 17.44
C LEU A 125 -7.68 4.40 18.17
N ARG A 126 -7.25 3.96 19.35
CA ARG A 126 -6.14 4.57 20.09
C ARG A 126 -4.84 4.52 19.31
N TRP A 127 -4.56 3.40 18.64
CA TRP A 127 -3.39 3.26 17.76
C TRP A 127 -3.45 4.27 16.60
N VAL A 128 -4.57 4.41 15.91
CA VAL A 128 -4.78 5.41 14.85
C VAL A 128 -4.58 6.83 15.37
N TRP A 129 -5.13 7.14 16.56
CA TRP A 129 -4.99 8.45 17.19
C TRP A 129 -3.53 8.79 17.52
N MET A 130 -2.78 7.80 18.03
CA MET A 130 -1.38 7.99 18.42
C MET A 130 -0.40 7.84 17.25
N PHE A 131 -0.86 7.36 16.09
CA PHE A 131 -0.02 7.00 14.95
C PHE A 131 0.90 8.15 14.54
N ARG A 132 0.39 9.35 14.34
CA ARG A 132 1.20 10.50 13.95
C ARG A 132 2.26 10.89 14.98
N ARG A 133 1.97 10.74 16.25
CA ARG A 133 2.94 11.06 17.32
C ARG A 133 4.02 10.00 17.47
N ARG A 134 3.64 8.73 17.39
CA ARG A 134 4.55 7.61 17.71
C ARG A 134 5.24 7.02 16.48
N GLN A 135 4.52 6.89 15.38
CA GLN A 135 5.01 6.13 14.22
C GLN A 135 5.54 7.02 13.10
N ARG A 136 4.94 8.18 12.90
CA ARG A 136 5.31 9.12 11.84
C ARG A 136 6.80 9.52 11.87
N PRO A 137 7.41 9.91 13.01
CA PRO A 137 8.83 10.29 13.03
C PRO A 137 9.75 9.17 12.56
N MET A 138 9.51 7.93 13.02
CA MET A 138 10.26 6.75 12.60
C MET A 138 10.07 6.47 11.10
N LEU A 139 8.85 6.60 10.58
CA LEU A 139 8.59 6.40 9.15
C LEU A 139 9.33 7.44 8.30
N LEU A 140 9.31 8.71 8.70
CA LEU A 140 10.03 9.76 8.00
C LEU A 140 11.54 9.52 8.00
N SER A 141 12.11 9.07 9.13
CA SER A 141 13.53 8.69 9.20
C SER A 141 13.86 7.53 8.25
N LYS A 142 13.01 6.48 8.21
CA LYS A 142 13.21 5.36 7.27
C LYS A 142 13.10 5.82 5.81
N LEU A 143 12.18 6.73 5.49
CA LEU A 143 12.03 7.26 4.14
C LEU A 143 13.19 8.18 3.73
N ALA A 144 13.78 8.92 4.67
CA ALA A 144 14.95 9.75 4.41
C ALA A 144 16.19 8.92 4.04
N ASN A 145 16.30 7.69 4.58
CA ASN A 145 17.38 6.75 4.31
C ASN A 145 17.04 5.72 3.22
N PHE A 146 15.90 5.88 2.56
CA PHE A 146 15.47 4.96 1.51
C PHE A 146 16.17 5.30 0.18
N GLU A 147 16.91 4.37 -0.39
CA GLU A 147 17.68 4.58 -1.61
C GLU A 147 16.82 4.68 -2.89
N GLY A 148 15.60 4.15 -2.84
CA GLY A 148 14.66 4.21 -3.96
C GLY A 148 13.84 5.51 -4.00
N ARG A 149 12.78 5.51 -4.81
CA ARG A 149 11.87 6.66 -4.93
C ARG A 149 10.92 6.72 -3.74
N SER A 150 11.01 7.73 -2.89
CA SER A 150 10.04 8.00 -1.83
C SER A 150 9.05 9.10 -2.24
N VAL A 151 7.76 8.87 -1.99
CA VAL A 151 6.67 9.81 -2.29
C VAL A 151 5.79 9.96 -1.05
N ILE A 152 5.65 11.18 -0.55
CA ILE A 152 4.79 11.47 0.59
C ILE A 152 3.56 12.23 0.11
N LEU A 153 2.37 11.73 0.42
CA LEU A 153 1.10 12.31 0.01
C LEU A 153 0.23 12.58 1.25
N HIS A 154 -0.22 13.82 1.41
CA HIS A 154 -0.96 14.26 2.59
C HIS A 154 -2.48 14.32 2.37
N ARG A 155 -2.92 14.53 1.12
CA ARG A 155 -4.32 14.82 0.79
C ARG A 155 -4.79 14.00 -0.41
N ARG A 156 -6.09 13.71 -0.46
CA ARG A 156 -6.71 12.97 -1.59
C ARG A 156 -6.44 13.62 -2.95
N ARG A 157 -6.41 14.96 -3.02
CA ARG A 157 -6.08 15.66 -4.28
C ARG A 157 -4.64 15.39 -4.75
N GLU A 158 -3.70 15.20 -3.82
CA GLU A 158 -2.31 14.86 -4.15
C GLU A 158 -2.22 13.44 -4.68
N VAL A 159 -2.96 12.51 -4.07
CA VAL A 159 -3.10 11.14 -4.58
C VAL A 159 -3.62 11.13 -6.01
N ARG A 160 -4.72 11.87 -6.28
CA ARG A 160 -5.27 11.96 -7.63
C ARG A 160 -4.26 12.53 -8.63
N ARG A 161 -3.62 13.65 -8.32
CA ARG A 161 -2.59 14.24 -9.20
C ARG A 161 -1.39 13.32 -9.41
N TYR A 162 -1.05 12.51 -8.40
CA TYR A 162 0.02 11.53 -8.52
C TYR A 162 -0.36 10.42 -9.50
N LEU A 163 -1.59 9.91 -9.44
CA LEU A 163 -2.10 8.91 -10.37
C LEU A 163 -2.19 9.47 -11.80
N GLU A 164 -2.69 10.70 -11.98
CA GLU A 164 -2.72 11.40 -13.28
C GLU A 164 -1.32 11.54 -13.89
N ARG A 165 -0.29 11.79 -13.07
CA ARG A 165 1.10 11.82 -13.56
C ARG A 165 1.61 10.47 -14.02
N ILE A 166 1.24 9.40 -13.31
CA ILE A 166 1.60 8.03 -13.73
C ILE A 166 0.98 7.72 -15.09
N ASP A 167 -0.30 8.07 -15.30
CA ASP A 167 -0.98 7.87 -16.57
C ASP A 167 -0.27 8.64 -17.69
N ALA A 168 0.07 9.91 -17.49
CA ALA A 168 0.79 10.74 -18.46
C ALA A 168 2.22 10.23 -18.76
N GLU A 169 2.94 9.71 -17.77
CA GLU A 169 4.26 9.11 -17.96
C GLU A 169 4.17 7.82 -18.79
N ARG A 170 3.11 7.05 -18.59
CA ARG A 170 2.85 5.81 -19.33
C ARG A 170 2.51 6.08 -20.79
N SER A 171 1.62 7.03 -21.06
CA SER A 171 1.26 7.45 -22.43
C SER A 171 2.49 7.90 -23.20
N ARG A 172 3.33 8.76 -22.61
CA ARG A 172 4.57 9.23 -23.24
C ARG A 172 5.55 8.10 -23.59
N ARG A 173 5.66 7.09 -22.73
CA ARG A 173 6.52 5.92 -23.01
C ARG A 173 5.97 5.07 -24.14
N HIS A 174 4.66 4.92 -24.20
CA HIS A 174 3.99 4.17 -25.28
C HIS A 174 4.18 4.85 -26.63
N ASP A 175 3.96 6.17 -26.70
CA ASP A 175 4.15 6.97 -27.91
C ASP A 175 5.61 6.93 -28.39
N HIS A 176 6.56 7.02 -27.46
CA HIS A 176 8.00 6.92 -27.79
C HIS A 176 8.38 5.53 -28.31
N GLN A 177 7.82 4.45 -27.75
CA GLN A 177 8.06 3.09 -28.25
C GLN A 177 7.46 2.89 -29.65
N LEU A 178 6.29 3.46 -29.93
CA LEU A 178 5.67 3.43 -31.25
C LEU A 178 6.51 4.18 -32.28
N SER A 179 7.05 5.36 -31.94
CA SER A 179 7.90 6.14 -32.86
C SER A 179 9.20 5.39 -33.18
N LEU A 180 9.86 4.77 -32.21
CA LEU A 180 11.07 3.96 -32.44
C LEU A 180 10.78 2.69 -33.26
N GLY A 181 9.61 2.07 -33.07
CA GLY A 181 9.18 0.89 -33.84
C GLY A 181 8.85 1.18 -35.28
N LEU A 182 8.53 2.42 -35.66
CA LEU A 182 8.29 2.86 -37.03
C LEU A 182 9.59 3.17 -37.79
N GLU A 183 10.64 3.64 -37.08
CA GLU A 183 11.94 3.91 -37.68
C GLU A 183 12.73 2.65 -38.10
N THR A 184 12.40 1.49 -37.49
CA THR A 184 13.07 0.20 -37.81
C THR A 184 12.42 -0.58 -38.97
N LYS A 185 11.39 -0.04 -39.64
CA LYS A 185 10.67 -0.67 -40.76
C LYS A 185 10.81 0.07 -42.09
N VAL A 186 11.93 0.75 -42.33
CA VAL A 186 12.26 1.24 -43.67
C VAL A 186 13.29 0.28 -44.27
N PRO A 187 12.99 -0.38 -45.37
CA PRO A 187 13.90 -1.33 -46.06
C PRO A 187 15.12 -0.64 -46.68
#